data_1ef0cba7b43423ed970b076303dd7d14
#
_entry.id   1ef0cba7b43423ed970b076303dd7d14
#
_cell.length_a   1.000
_cell.length_b   1.000
_cell.length_c   1.000
_cell.angle_alpha   90.00
_cell.angle_beta   90.00
_cell.angle_gamma   90.00
#
_symmetry.space_group_name_H-M   'P 1'
#
loop_
_entity.id
_entity.type
_entity.pdbx_description
1 polymer ?
#
loop_
_entity_poly.entity_id
_entity_poly.type
_entity_poly.pdbx_seq_one_letter_code
_entity_poly.pdbx_strand_id
1 'polypeptide(L)' 'MAIRCKMRLENVFAQSWGGAKAIFRCEYDQKLAEDISFQKATPTGHAEFQIDNPKATEQLVIGRYYYVDFTPTD' A
#
# COMPACT_ATOMS: atom_id res chain seq x y z
N MET A 1 2.63 -19.36 -2.35
CA MET A 1 3.50 -18.26 -1.89
C MET A 1 2.78 -16.94 -2.12
N ALA A 2 2.74 -16.11 -1.13
CA ALA A 2 2.11 -14.80 -1.25
C ALA A 2 3.06 -13.81 -1.92
N ILE A 3 2.49 -12.88 -2.66
CA ILE A 3 3.24 -11.78 -3.24
C ILE A 3 3.11 -10.60 -2.30
N ARG A 4 4.23 -10.04 -1.88
CA ARG A 4 4.25 -8.91 -0.97
C ARG A 4 4.90 -7.70 -1.63
N CYS A 5 4.20 -6.58 -1.58
CA CYS A 5 4.71 -5.31 -2.06
C CYS A 5 4.89 -4.36 -0.88
N LYS A 6 5.98 -3.61 -0.88
CA LYS A 6 6.12 -2.52 0.06
C LYS A 6 5.69 -1.24 -0.65
N MET A 7 4.70 -0.56 -0.09
CA MET A 7 4.14 0.62 -0.70
C MET A 7 4.15 1.78 0.26
N ARG A 8 4.35 2.97 -0.27
CA ARG A 8 4.25 4.20 0.50
C ARG A 8 2.93 4.87 0.17
N LEU A 9 2.22 5.31 1.20
CA LEU A 9 0.99 6.06 1.00
C LEU A 9 1.35 7.45 0.49
N GLU A 10 0.96 7.73 -0.75
CA GLU A 10 1.33 8.95 -1.45
C GLU A 10 0.29 10.05 -1.32
N ASN A 11 -0.98 9.68 -1.48
CA ASN A 11 -2.08 10.63 -1.45
C ASN A 11 -3.32 10.03 -0.81
N VAL A 12 -4.09 10.89 -0.15
CA VAL A 12 -5.41 10.54 0.37
C VAL A 12 -6.36 11.65 -0.06
N PHE A 13 -7.39 11.30 -0.81
CA PHE A 13 -8.38 12.25 -1.29
C PHE A 13 -9.71 12.02 -0.58
N ALA A 14 -10.25 13.08 0.03
CA ALA A 14 -11.57 13.03 0.62
C ALA A 14 -12.62 12.94 -0.49
N GLN A 15 -13.64 12.13 -0.27
CA GLN A 15 -14.74 11.97 -1.22
C GLN A 15 -15.98 12.69 -0.70
N SER A 16 -16.82 13.17 -1.61
CA SER A 16 -18.02 13.91 -1.25
C SER A 16 -19.02 13.08 -0.45
N TRP A 17 -18.96 11.76 -0.61
CA TRP A 17 -19.87 10.84 0.09
C TRP A 17 -19.31 10.32 1.41
N GLY A 18 -18.18 10.84 1.88
CA GLY A 18 -17.64 10.54 3.21
C GLY A 18 -16.50 9.55 3.28
N GLY A 19 -16.19 8.88 2.18
CA GLY A 19 -15.06 7.96 2.15
C GLY A 19 -13.77 8.65 1.75
N ALA A 20 -12.73 7.88 1.60
CA ALA A 20 -11.42 8.37 1.17
C ALA A 20 -10.84 7.47 0.09
N LYS A 21 -10.11 8.07 -0.83
CA LYS A 21 -9.38 7.35 -1.87
C LYS A 21 -7.90 7.41 -1.53
N ALA A 22 -7.30 6.26 -1.29
CA ALA A 22 -5.90 6.16 -0.92
C ALA A 22 -5.07 5.68 -2.12
N ILE A 23 -4.00 6.38 -2.42
CA ILE A 23 -3.12 6.03 -3.52
C ILE A 23 -1.76 5.64 -2.96
N PHE A 24 -1.32 4.44 -3.27
CA PHE A 24 -0.05 3.88 -2.83
C PHE A 24 0.85 3.67 -4.03
N ARG A 25 2.15 3.85 -3.81
CA ARG A 25 3.16 3.58 -4.83
C ARG A 25 4.21 2.64 -4.26
N CYS A 26 4.64 1.68 -5.06
CA CYS A 26 5.70 0.77 -4.64
C CYS A 26 6.99 1.54 -4.42
N GLU A 27 7.60 1.33 -3.25
CA GLU A 27 8.85 1.99 -2.90
C GLU A 27 9.58 1.11 -1.89
N TYR A 28 10.79 0.70 -2.25
CA TYR A 28 11.59 -0.22 -1.46
C TYR A 28 12.87 0.48 -0.98
N ASP A 29 13.25 0.18 0.28
CA ASP A 29 14.48 0.69 0.84
C ASP A 29 15.60 -0.32 0.54
N GLN A 30 16.51 0.07 -0.34
CA GLN A 30 17.62 -0.80 -0.75
C GLN A 30 18.61 -1.08 0.37
N LYS A 31 18.53 -0.37 1.48
CA LYS A 31 19.40 -0.60 2.63
C LYS A 31 18.88 -1.71 3.54
N LEU A 32 17.63 -2.09 3.37
CA LEU A 32 17.03 -3.17 4.15
C LEU A 32 17.07 -4.46 3.35
N ALA A 33 17.69 -5.49 3.91
CA ALA A 33 17.79 -6.77 3.24
C ALA A 33 16.42 -7.35 2.90
N GLU A 34 15.44 -7.13 3.76
CA GLU A 34 14.08 -7.58 3.53
C GLU A 34 13.48 -6.93 2.28
N ASP A 35 13.66 -5.62 2.15
CA ASP A 35 13.15 -4.89 0.98
C ASP A 35 13.81 -5.35 -0.31
N ILE A 36 15.12 -5.58 -0.28
CA ILE A 36 15.85 -6.06 -1.46
C ILE A 36 15.30 -7.41 -1.91
N SER A 37 15.01 -8.28 -0.96
CA SER A 37 14.45 -9.60 -1.25
C SER A 37 13.10 -9.48 -1.97
N PHE A 38 12.23 -8.60 -1.51
CA PHE A 38 10.93 -8.38 -2.13
C PHE A 38 11.06 -7.67 -3.47
N GLN A 39 11.97 -6.72 -3.59
CA GLN A 39 12.15 -5.94 -4.80
C GLN A 39 12.49 -6.81 -6.01
N LYS A 40 13.24 -7.88 -5.81
CA LYS A 40 13.61 -8.77 -6.92
C LYS A 40 12.46 -9.59 -7.43
N ALA A 41 11.54 -9.98 -6.56
CA ALA A 41 10.47 -10.90 -6.90
C ALA A 41 9.11 -10.23 -6.98
N THR A 42 9.00 -8.99 -6.53
CA THR A 42 7.73 -8.32 -6.37
C THR A 42 7.53 -7.29 -7.47
N PRO A 43 6.31 -7.16 -7.99
CA PRO A 43 6.04 -6.18 -9.04
C PRO A 43 6.22 -4.75 -8.52
N THR A 44 6.52 -3.84 -9.44
CA THR A 44 6.49 -2.40 -9.17
C THR A 44 5.17 -1.86 -9.70
N GLY A 45 4.77 -0.71 -9.20
CA GLY A 45 3.53 -0.11 -9.66
C GLY A 45 2.88 0.75 -8.59
N HIS A 46 1.57 0.86 -8.70
CA HIS A 46 0.79 1.62 -7.75
C HIS A 46 -0.53 0.92 -7.48
N ALA A 47 -1.17 1.31 -6.38
CA ALA A 47 -2.48 0.79 -6.03
C ALA A 47 -3.38 1.95 -5.59
N GLU A 48 -4.67 1.80 -5.86
CA GLU A 48 -5.66 2.80 -5.53
C GLU A 48 -6.82 2.10 -4.88
N PHE A 49 -7.17 2.51 -3.67
CA PHE A 49 -8.23 1.89 -2.91
C PHE A 49 -9.22 2.93 -2.43
N GLN A 50 -10.48 2.55 -2.45
CA GLN A 50 -11.54 3.36 -1.90
C GLN A 50 -11.88 2.80 -0.53
N ILE A 51 -11.80 3.61 0.50
CA ILE A 51 -11.96 3.17 1.87
C ILE A 51 -13.11 3.97 2.52
N ASP A 52 -14.15 3.25 2.93
CA ASP A 52 -15.33 3.88 3.51
C ASP A 52 -15.31 3.90 5.03
N ASN A 53 -14.65 2.92 5.63
CA ASN A 53 -14.68 2.75 7.08
C ASN A 53 -13.80 3.81 7.77
N PRO A 54 -14.39 4.69 8.61
CA PRO A 54 -13.61 5.72 9.29
C PRO A 54 -12.48 5.16 10.15
N LYS A 55 -12.67 3.99 10.75
CA LYS A 55 -11.62 3.38 11.56
C LYS A 55 -10.43 2.96 10.71
N ALA A 56 -10.68 2.56 9.46
CA ALA A 56 -9.61 2.22 8.54
C ALA A 56 -8.90 3.49 8.06
N THR A 57 -9.67 4.54 7.75
CA THR A 57 -9.06 5.78 7.27
C THR A 57 -8.19 6.46 8.32
N GLU A 58 -8.48 6.26 9.59
CA GLU A 58 -7.65 6.78 10.68
C GLU A 58 -6.24 6.23 10.65
N GLN A 59 -6.04 5.06 10.06
CA GLN A 59 -4.74 4.42 9.96
C GLN A 59 -3.93 4.90 8.75
N LEU A 60 -4.53 5.73 7.92
CA LEU A 60 -3.87 6.23 6.72
C LEU A 60 -3.03 7.46 7.06
N VAL A 61 -1.72 7.31 6.99
CA VAL A 61 -0.78 8.40 7.25
C VAL A 61 0.06 8.59 5.99
N ILE A 62 -0.07 9.75 5.35
CA ILE A 62 0.68 10.07 4.14
C ILE A 62 2.17 10.01 4.46
N GLY A 63 2.92 9.32 3.65
CA GLY A 63 4.35 9.12 3.82
C GLY A 63 4.73 7.85 4.56
N ARG A 64 3.77 7.19 5.19
CA ARG A 64 4.03 5.93 5.90
C ARG A 64 4.11 4.78 4.90
N TYR A 65 4.94 3.79 5.22
CA TYR A 65 5.10 2.59 4.41
C TYR A 65 4.19 1.48 4.92
N TYR A 66 3.67 0.68 4.00
CA TYR A 66 2.79 -0.44 4.31
C TYR A 66 3.21 -1.64 3.48
N TYR A 67 3.11 -2.84 4.07
CA TYR A 67 3.20 -4.06 3.29
C TYR A 67 1.81 -4.41 2.78
N VAL A 68 1.76 -4.73 1.49
CA VAL A 68 0.51 -5.16 0.85
C VAL A 68 0.72 -6.56 0.32
N ASP A 69 -0.05 -7.50 0.83
CA ASP A 69 0.09 -8.90 0.49
C ASP A 69 -1.05 -9.37 -0.42
N PHE A 70 -0.70 -10.15 -1.41
CA PHE A 70 -1.66 -10.81 -2.30
C PHE A 70 -1.61 -12.29 -2.03
N THR A 71 -2.71 -12.84 -1.53
CA THR A 71 -2.82 -14.25 -1.21
C THR A 71 -3.93 -14.86 -2.03
N PRO A 72 -3.64 -15.91 -2.82
CA PRO A 72 -4.70 -16.56 -3.59
C PRO A 72 -5.77 -17.13 -2.68
N THR A 73 -7.01 -17.07 -3.13
CA THR A 73 -8.12 -17.73 -2.46
C THR A 73 -8.64 -18.81 -3.39
N ASP A 74 -8.99 -19.95 -2.83
CA ASP A 74 -9.53 -21.06 -3.61
C ASP A 74 -11.01 -21.30 -3.30
#